data_8775c33f7b0b59c445568826eed29e4e
#
_entry.id   8775c33f7b0b59c445568826eed29e4e
#
_cell.length_a   1.000
_cell.length_b   1.000
_cell.length_c   1.000
_cell.angle_alpha   90.00
_cell.angle_beta   90.00
_cell.angle_gamma   90.00
#
_symmetry.space_group_name_H-M   'P 1'
#
loop_
_entity.id
_entity.type
_entity.pdbx_description
1 polymer ?
#
loop_
_entity_poly.entity_id
_entity_poly.type
_entity_poly.pdbx_seq_one_letter_code
_entity_poly.pdbx_strand_id
1 'polypeptide(L)'
;MKHIPSKAKYVIIGAGIHGLSTAWNLGEKIKAKGQTVKENDIVVLDKTGIAAGASGIACGVVRNNYFQPAMRELMAHSVDIWEKDAKDFNYHSVGFMQINTEAMRKDMASVYEQQQKIGYDSEFIEGEEKCFNYMKNIFSD
;
A
#
# COMPACT_ATOMS: atom_id res chain seq x y z
N MET A 1 14.25 23.26 18.86
CA MET A 1 12.85 22.71 18.82
C MET A 1 12.05 23.56 17.83
N LYS A 2 11.33 22.94 16.91
CA LYS A 2 10.38 23.71 16.09
C LYS A 2 9.24 24.15 17.02
N HIS A 3 8.88 25.40 16.95
CA HIS A 3 7.79 25.96 17.77
C HIS A 3 6.46 25.31 17.34
N ILE A 4 5.75 24.71 18.29
CA ILE A 4 4.40 24.16 18.03
C ILE A 4 3.44 25.34 17.96
N PRO A 5 2.65 25.50 16.89
CA PRO A 5 1.71 26.62 16.78
C PRO A 5 0.63 26.50 17.85
N SER A 6 0.19 27.64 18.39
CA SER A 6 -0.85 27.70 19.42
C SER A 6 -2.25 27.40 18.90
N LYS A 7 -2.45 27.43 17.57
CA LYS A 7 -3.72 27.14 16.89
C LYS A 7 -3.46 26.41 15.59
N ALA A 8 -4.30 25.41 15.28
CA ALA A 8 -4.36 24.72 13.99
C ALA A 8 -5.81 24.39 13.68
N LYS A 9 -6.17 24.27 12.40
CA LYS A 9 -7.51 23.78 12.02
C LYS A 9 -7.61 22.27 12.17
N TYR A 10 -6.52 21.57 11.81
CA TYR A 10 -6.43 20.11 11.84
C TYR A 10 -5.13 19.71 12.53
N VAL A 11 -5.24 18.81 13.45
CA VAL A 11 -4.08 18.22 14.14
C VAL A 11 -4.13 16.71 13.93
N ILE A 12 -3.03 16.16 13.42
CA ILE A 12 -2.83 14.75 13.17
C ILE A 12 -1.76 14.26 14.13
N ILE A 13 -2.05 13.23 14.89
CA ILE A 13 -1.12 12.63 15.84
C ILE A 13 -0.51 11.37 15.23
N GLY A 14 0.81 11.38 15.06
CA GLY A 14 1.60 10.33 14.41
C GLY A 14 2.06 10.71 13.02
N ALA A 15 3.38 10.69 12.81
CA ALA A 15 4.02 10.94 11.51
C ALA A 15 4.49 9.63 10.82
N GLY A 16 3.74 8.55 10.97
CA GLY A 16 3.85 7.34 10.17
C GLY A 16 3.10 7.50 8.84
N ILE A 17 3.08 6.44 8.02
CA ILE A 17 2.45 6.45 6.70
C ILE A 17 0.99 6.91 6.73
N HIS A 18 0.20 6.46 7.70
CA HIS A 18 -1.20 6.86 7.83
C HIS A 18 -1.36 8.35 8.12
N GLY A 19 -0.59 8.89 9.07
CA GLY A 19 -0.68 10.31 9.42
C GLY A 19 -0.23 11.22 8.30
N LEU A 20 0.88 10.89 7.64
CA LEU A 20 1.40 11.67 6.50
C LEU A 20 0.47 11.60 5.30
N SER A 21 -0.05 10.41 4.95
CA SER A 21 -1.03 10.23 3.89
C SER A 21 -2.33 11.00 4.18
N THR A 22 -2.80 10.99 5.43
CA THR A 22 -3.97 11.76 5.85
C THR A 22 -3.73 13.26 5.67
N ALA A 23 -2.57 13.78 6.09
CA ALA A 23 -2.22 15.18 5.94
C ALA A 23 -2.18 15.61 4.47
N TRP A 24 -1.52 14.79 3.63
CA TRP A 24 -1.44 15.01 2.19
C TRP A 24 -2.83 15.08 1.54
N ASN A 25 -3.61 14.01 1.70
CA ASN A 25 -4.95 13.92 1.11
C ASN A 25 -5.90 15.02 1.61
N LEU A 26 -5.78 15.42 2.87
CA LEU A 26 -6.54 16.53 3.43
C LEU A 26 -6.18 17.85 2.72
N GLY A 27 -4.88 18.10 2.54
CA GLY A 27 -4.40 19.26 1.80
C GLY A 27 -4.92 19.31 0.37
N GLU A 28 -4.84 18.20 -0.35
CA GLU A 28 -5.36 18.10 -1.73
C GLU A 28 -6.88 18.30 -1.79
N LYS A 29 -7.64 17.73 -0.86
CA LYS A 29 -9.10 17.94 -0.80
C LYS A 29 -9.49 19.39 -0.48
N ILE A 30 -8.72 20.09 0.34
CA ILE A 30 -8.94 21.51 0.62
C ILE A 30 -8.70 22.34 -0.66
N LYS A 31 -7.60 22.08 -1.37
CA LYS A 31 -7.27 22.74 -2.65
C LYS A 31 -8.33 22.45 -3.72
N ALA A 32 -8.79 21.22 -3.85
CA ALA A 32 -9.82 20.82 -4.81
C ALA A 32 -11.17 21.54 -4.58
N LYS A 33 -11.42 22.01 -3.36
CA LYS A 33 -12.58 22.85 -3.03
C LYS A 33 -12.35 24.36 -3.28
N GLY A 34 -11.26 24.71 -3.96
CA GLY A 34 -10.90 26.11 -4.24
C GLY A 34 -10.39 26.89 -3.02
N GLN A 35 -10.02 26.19 -1.94
CA GLN A 35 -9.50 26.81 -0.72
C GLN A 35 -7.96 26.71 -0.68
N THR A 36 -7.34 27.72 -0.08
CA THR A 36 -5.89 27.73 0.13
C THR A 36 -5.55 27.09 1.47
N VAL A 37 -4.60 26.17 1.48
CA VAL A 37 -3.99 25.65 2.71
C VAL A 37 -2.98 26.67 3.20
N LYS A 38 -3.23 27.25 4.36
CA LYS A 38 -2.33 28.24 5.00
C LYS A 38 -1.33 27.53 5.90
N GLU A 39 -0.26 28.24 6.23
CA GLU A 39 0.68 27.81 7.25
C GLU A 39 -0.06 27.46 8.55
N ASN A 40 0.27 26.33 9.15
CA ASN A 40 -0.34 25.79 10.36
C ASN A 40 -1.83 25.40 10.26
N ASP A 41 -2.46 25.41 9.08
CA ASP A 41 -3.80 24.84 8.94
C ASP A 41 -3.82 23.33 9.23
N ILE A 42 -2.78 22.61 8.79
CA ILE A 42 -2.60 21.17 9.05
C ILE A 42 -1.28 20.98 9.81
N VAL A 43 -1.36 20.44 11.01
CA VAL A 43 -0.20 20.17 11.85
C VAL A 43 -0.11 18.66 12.14
N VAL A 44 1.04 18.07 11.85
CA VAL A 44 1.33 16.69 12.19
C VAL A 44 2.28 16.67 13.40
N LEU A 45 1.87 16.01 14.47
CA LEU A 45 2.64 15.86 15.69
C LEU A 45 3.12 14.41 15.84
N ASP A 46 4.38 14.25 16.14
CA ASP A 46 4.94 12.94 16.52
C ASP A 46 5.86 13.09 17.73
N LYS A 47 5.86 12.06 18.59
CA LYS A 47 6.67 12.07 19.81
C LYS A 47 8.17 11.85 19.55
N THR A 48 8.52 11.29 18.38
CA THR A 48 9.89 10.89 18.03
C THR A 48 10.36 11.52 16.74
N GLY A 49 9.69 11.19 15.62
CA GLY A 49 10.06 11.70 14.29
C GLY A 49 9.30 10.99 13.17
N ILE A 50 9.51 11.48 11.94
CA ILE A 50 8.87 10.92 10.76
C ILE A 50 9.25 9.45 10.61
N ALA A 51 8.24 8.61 10.44
CA ALA A 51 8.36 7.17 10.24
C ALA A 51 9.15 6.40 11.32
N ALA A 52 9.37 6.97 12.50
CA ALA A 52 10.17 6.38 13.56
C ALA A 52 9.57 5.09 14.19
N GLY A 53 8.29 4.80 13.91
CA GLY A 53 7.60 3.58 14.34
C GLY A 53 7.53 2.52 13.24
N ALA A 54 6.41 1.82 13.20
CA ALA A 54 6.17 0.69 12.27
C ALA A 54 6.43 1.02 10.80
N SER A 55 6.17 2.25 10.36
CA SER A 55 6.41 2.65 8.97
C SER A 55 7.87 2.62 8.56
N GLY A 56 8.79 2.96 9.48
CA GLY A 56 10.23 2.98 9.18
C GLY A 56 10.92 1.63 9.30
N ILE A 57 10.28 0.66 9.97
CA ILE A 57 10.80 -0.72 10.12
C ILE A 57 10.08 -1.72 9.20
N ALA A 58 9.06 -1.27 8.45
CA ALA A 58 8.35 -2.11 7.52
C ALA A 58 9.27 -2.54 6.37
N CYS A 59 9.08 -3.78 5.89
CA CYS A 59 9.84 -4.30 4.74
C CYS A 59 9.48 -3.66 3.40
N GLY A 60 8.44 -2.81 3.36
CA GLY A 60 8.03 -2.09 2.16
C GLY A 60 7.37 -2.94 1.08
N VAL A 61 6.93 -4.15 1.40
CA VAL A 61 6.23 -5.01 0.44
C VAL A 61 4.78 -4.55 0.29
N VAL A 62 4.42 -4.15 -0.92
CA VAL A 62 3.05 -3.84 -1.33
C VAL A 62 2.52 -5.02 -2.13
N ARG A 63 1.36 -5.57 -1.73
CA ARG A 63 0.77 -6.74 -2.36
C ARG A 63 -0.76 -6.75 -2.23
N ASN A 64 -1.44 -7.47 -3.09
CA ASN A 64 -2.88 -7.75 -2.97
C ASN A 64 -3.17 -9.25 -2.85
N ASN A 65 -2.77 -9.84 -1.73
CA ASN A 65 -3.04 -11.25 -1.44
C ASN A 65 -3.68 -11.37 -0.05
N TYR A 66 -4.98 -11.09 0.01
CA TYR A 66 -5.76 -11.08 1.25
C TYR A 66 -7.02 -11.92 1.12
N PHE A 67 -7.38 -12.65 2.18
CA PHE A 67 -8.60 -13.45 2.24
C PHE A 67 -9.87 -12.59 2.37
N GLN A 68 -9.78 -11.44 3.03
CA GLN A 68 -10.92 -10.54 3.22
C GLN A 68 -11.20 -9.74 1.94
N PRO A 69 -12.43 -9.81 1.37
CA PRO A 69 -12.78 -9.07 0.16
C PRO A 69 -12.53 -7.57 0.25
N ALA A 70 -12.94 -6.94 1.35
CA ALA A 70 -12.73 -5.50 1.56
C ALA A 70 -11.24 -5.11 1.57
N MET A 71 -10.36 -5.98 2.09
CA MET A 71 -8.92 -5.73 2.05
C MET A 71 -8.35 -5.85 0.63
N ARG A 72 -8.88 -6.75 -0.20
CA ARG A 72 -8.46 -6.86 -1.60
C ARG A 72 -8.83 -5.63 -2.41
N GLU A 73 -10.05 -5.14 -2.26
CA GLU A 73 -10.51 -3.91 -2.92
C GLU A 73 -9.69 -2.70 -2.48
N LEU A 74 -9.46 -2.57 -1.17
CA LEU A 74 -8.63 -1.49 -0.62
C LEU A 74 -7.20 -1.56 -1.14
N MET A 75 -6.60 -2.75 -1.21
CA MET A 75 -5.23 -2.93 -1.70
C MET A 75 -5.12 -2.73 -3.21
N ALA A 76 -6.10 -3.16 -4.02
CA ALA A 76 -6.13 -2.85 -5.44
C ALA A 76 -6.12 -1.34 -5.68
N HIS A 77 -7.01 -0.60 -5.02
CA HIS A 77 -7.00 0.87 -5.08
C HIS A 77 -5.67 1.48 -4.59
N SER A 78 -5.04 0.91 -3.58
CA SER A 78 -3.77 1.41 -3.06
C SER A 78 -2.61 1.14 -4.03
N VAL A 79 -2.58 -0.01 -4.70
CA VAL A 79 -1.57 -0.35 -5.72
C VAL A 79 -1.64 0.65 -6.88
N ASP A 80 -2.85 0.97 -7.37
CA ASP A 80 -3.05 1.98 -8.42
C ASP A 80 -2.41 3.34 -8.05
N ILE A 81 -2.51 3.74 -6.77
CA ILE A 81 -1.88 4.98 -6.28
C ILE A 81 -0.35 4.86 -6.31
N TRP A 82 0.20 3.74 -5.83
CA TRP A 82 1.63 3.48 -5.83
C TRP A 82 2.22 3.45 -7.23
N GLU A 83 1.53 2.83 -8.19
CA GLU A 83 1.98 2.72 -9.57
C GLU A 83 1.90 4.04 -10.31
N LYS A 84 0.83 4.82 -10.09
CA LYS A 84 0.66 6.13 -10.70
C LYS A 84 1.76 7.11 -10.36
N ASP A 85 2.17 7.15 -9.11
CA ASP A 85 3.17 8.07 -8.60
C ASP A 85 4.47 7.32 -8.19
N ALA A 86 4.78 6.23 -8.89
CA ALA A 86 5.84 5.29 -8.56
C ALA A 86 7.21 5.96 -8.34
N LYS A 87 7.55 6.95 -9.15
CA LYS A 87 8.81 7.69 -9.04
C LYS A 87 8.88 8.48 -7.73
N ASP A 88 7.80 9.15 -7.36
CA ASP A 88 7.76 10.00 -6.16
C ASP A 88 7.77 9.15 -4.88
N PHE A 89 7.18 7.96 -4.94
CA PHE A 89 7.18 6.98 -3.85
C PHE A 89 8.41 6.06 -3.84
N ASN A 90 9.28 6.14 -4.84
CA ASN A 90 10.36 5.17 -5.06
C ASN A 90 9.82 3.72 -5.05
N TYR A 91 8.66 3.53 -5.70
CA TYR A 91 7.99 2.24 -5.80
C TYR A 91 8.49 1.48 -7.02
N HIS A 92 8.78 0.22 -6.83
CA HIS A 92 9.24 -0.70 -7.88
C HIS A 92 8.27 -1.86 -7.99
N SER A 93 7.57 -1.96 -9.13
CA SER A 93 6.63 -3.05 -9.42
C SER A 93 7.41 -4.31 -9.83
N VAL A 94 7.92 -5.02 -8.84
CA VAL A 94 8.72 -6.24 -9.04
C VAL A 94 7.89 -7.52 -9.01
N GLY A 95 6.59 -7.40 -8.79
CA GLY A 95 5.69 -8.53 -8.60
C GLY A 95 5.76 -9.14 -7.19
N PHE A 96 4.84 -10.04 -6.93
CA PHE A 96 4.78 -10.83 -5.69
C PHE A 96 4.37 -12.26 -6.03
N MET A 97 5.19 -13.20 -5.66
CA MET A 97 4.91 -14.63 -5.83
C MET A 97 4.68 -15.29 -4.47
N GLN A 98 3.60 -16.06 -4.35
CA GLN A 98 3.32 -16.86 -3.17
C GLN A 98 3.28 -18.35 -3.55
N ILE A 99 4.10 -19.13 -2.89
CA ILE A 99 4.16 -20.58 -3.04
C ILE A 99 3.42 -21.21 -1.86
N ASN A 100 2.48 -22.10 -2.14
CA ASN A 100 1.68 -22.77 -1.13
C ASN A 100 1.66 -24.28 -1.36
N THR A 101 1.34 -25.01 -0.29
CA THR A 101 1.12 -26.45 -0.37
C THR A 101 -0.26 -26.76 -0.97
N GLU A 102 -0.45 -27.97 -1.48
CA GLU A 102 -1.73 -28.47 -2.01
C GLU A 102 -2.88 -28.31 -1.01
N ALA A 103 -2.63 -28.42 0.28
CA ALA A 103 -3.64 -28.23 1.31
C ALA A 103 -4.32 -26.85 1.26
N MET A 104 -3.62 -25.82 0.79
CA MET A 104 -4.14 -24.44 0.67
C MET A 104 -4.73 -24.12 -0.71
N ARG A 105 -4.80 -25.09 -1.61
CA ARG A 105 -5.25 -24.89 -3.00
C ARG A 105 -6.59 -24.18 -3.09
N LYS A 106 -7.58 -24.61 -2.31
CA LYS A 106 -8.94 -24.04 -2.34
C LYS A 106 -8.95 -22.57 -1.92
N ASP A 107 -8.20 -22.26 -0.90
CA ASP A 107 -8.09 -20.87 -0.39
C ASP A 107 -7.43 -19.98 -1.41
N MET A 108 -6.33 -20.43 -2.01
CA MET A 108 -5.60 -19.67 -3.03
C MET A 108 -6.41 -19.49 -4.31
N ALA A 109 -7.12 -20.52 -4.77
CA ALA A 109 -8.04 -20.42 -5.90
C ALA A 109 -9.14 -19.38 -5.63
N SER A 110 -9.72 -19.38 -4.42
CA SER A 110 -10.73 -18.40 -4.03
C SER A 110 -10.16 -16.96 -4.02
N VAL A 111 -8.94 -16.75 -3.54
CA VAL A 111 -8.27 -15.44 -3.59
C VAL A 111 -8.08 -15.01 -5.04
N TYR A 112 -7.56 -15.89 -5.90
CA TYR A 112 -7.37 -15.63 -7.32
C TYR A 112 -8.68 -15.24 -8.02
N GLU A 113 -9.75 -16.05 -7.87
CA GLU A 113 -11.05 -15.74 -8.48
C GLU A 113 -11.58 -14.35 -8.06
N GLN A 114 -11.38 -13.98 -6.81
CA GLN A 114 -11.82 -12.69 -6.30
C GLN A 114 -10.94 -11.53 -6.78
N GLN A 115 -9.64 -11.76 -6.97
CA GLN A 115 -8.76 -10.81 -7.63
C GLN A 115 -9.19 -10.55 -9.07
N GLN A 116 -9.52 -11.61 -9.82
CA GLN A 116 -10.03 -11.46 -11.19
C GLN A 116 -11.33 -10.64 -11.24
N LYS A 117 -12.25 -10.83 -10.29
CA LYS A 117 -13.52 -10.08 -10.23
C LYS A 117 -13.33 -8.57 -10.02
N ILE A 118 -12.28 -8.16 -9.36
CA ILE A 118 -11.94 -6.73 -9.15
C ILE A 118 -10.95 -6.19 -10.19
N GLY A 119 -10.62 -6.98 -11.23
CA GLY A 119 -9.70 -6.58 -12.30
C GLY A 119 -8.23 -6.51 -11.87
N TYR A 120 -7.86 -7.15 -10.75
CA TYR A 120 -6.48 -7.19 -10.31
C TYR A 120 -5.68 -8.23 -11.11
N ASP A 121 -4.58 -7.80 -11.71
CA ASP A 121 -3.71 -8.67 -12.51
C ASP A 121 -2.97 -9.68 -11.63
N SER A 122 -3.30 -10.95 -11.80
CA SER A 122 -2.70 -12.05 -11.07
C SER A 122 -2.80 -13.36 -11.84
N GLU A 123 -1.87 -14.25 -11.57
CA GLU A 123 -1.83 -15.59 -12.15
C GLU A 123 -2.00 -16.66 -11.07
N PHE A 124 -2.65 -17.77 -11.43
CA PHE A 124 -2.79 -18.94 -10.59
C PHE A 124 -2.24 -20.16 -11.31
N ILE A 125 -1.11 -20.66 -10.82
CA ILE A 125 -0.40 -21.79 -11.42
C ILE A 125 -0.51 -22.98 -10.48
N GLU A 126 -1.01 -24.10 -10.98
CA GLU A 126 -1.18 -25.33 -10.19
C GLU A 126 -0.58 -26.55 -10.87
N GLY A 127 -0.16 -27.50 -10.06
CA GLY A 127 0.50 -28.73 -10.48
C GLY A 127 2.02 -28.58 -10.43
N GLU A 128 2.68 -29.64 -9.96
CA GLU A 128 4.12 -29.66 -9.70
C GLU A 128 4.95 -29.29 -10.92
N GLU A 129 4.68 -29.90 -12.05
CA GLU A 129 5.43 -29.65 -13.31
C GLU A 129 5.28 -28.20 -13.79
N LYS A 130 4.04 -27.65 -13.77
CA LYS A 130 3.80 -26.27 -14.20
C LYS A 130 4.46 -25.28 -13.25
N CYS A 131 4.33 -25.47 -11.96
CA CYS A 131 4.99 -24.62 -10.96
C CYS A 131 6.51 -24.67 -11.11
N PHE A 132 7.09 -25.86 -11.30
CA PHE A 132 8.52 -26.01 -11.52
C PHE A 132 8.99 -25.29 -12.77
N ASN A 133 8.31 -25.47 -13.90
CA ASN A 133 8.66 -24.82 -15.15
C ASN A 133 8.53 -23.30 -15.06
N TYR A 134 7.49 -22.78 -14.39
CA TYR A 134 7.32 -21.35 -14.16
C TYR A 134 8.48 -20.78 -13.33
N MET A 135 8.79 -21.43 -12.21
CA MET A 135 9.91 -21.01 -11.35
C MET A 135 11.25 -21.06 -12.08
N LYS A 136 11.49 -22.09 -12.87
CA LYS A 136 12.70 -22.21 -13.67
C LYS A 136 12.85 -21.06 -14.68
N ASN A 137 11.76 -20.62 -15.28
CA ASN A 137 11.79 -19.49 -16.22
C ASN A 137 12.07 -18.14 -15.53
N ILE A 138 11.64 -17.98 -14.29
CA ILE A 138 11.88 -16.74 -13.51
C ILE A 138 13.28 -16.71 -12.91
N PHE A 139 13.79 -17.86 -12.45
CA PHE A 139 15.06 -17.96 -11.73
C PHE A 139 16.17 -18.66 -12.55
N SER A 140 16.00 -18.78 -13.88
CA SER A 140 17.09 -19.25 -14.73
C SER A 140 18.15 -18.16 -14.84
N ASP A 141 19.35 -18.47 -14.43
CA ASP A 141 20.55 -17.68 -14.69
C ASP A 141 20.86 -17.62 -16.20
#